data_b094a2b9b1a62d4d72b9d7ca9e6fec2c
#
_entry.id   b094a2b9b1a62d4d72b9d7ca9e6fec2c
#
_cell.length_a   1.000
_cell.length_b   1.000
_cell.length_c   1.000
_cell.angle_alpha   90.00
_cell.angle_beta   90.00
_cell.angle_gamma   90.00
#
_symmetry.space_group_name_H-M   'P 1'
#
loop_
_entity.id
_entity.type
_entity.pdbx_description
1 polymer ?
#
loop_
_entity_poly.entity_id
_entity_poly.type
_entity_poly.pdbx_seq_one_letter_code
_entity_poly.pdbx_strand_id
1 'polypeptide(L)'
;MAVAKNRQNKRSNALVITEALLVSYVGYITSFILVQLNLIAEPDIENLTINIFLITLSVLLCSLSVGLYEAKLRETFRGIIRRIFVSLGLSYFIVEILTGTLFASLDMHSYYLPTAICLNIIALVFFRYFTNRLGLLGLGRVRLVVLGAGERASIIEKRMRRDVDRLGFELLGFVPVPGDNREDGIRNEKIIHVKVDESLRNFVVENDIEEIVIACDQRRGTLPIEILFDCRLRGIEITDLLDFMERETGQIAVNLMYPSWVIYSNGFHS
;
A
#
# COMPACT_ATOMS: atom_id res chain seq x y z
N MET A 1 6.62 16.27 -1.09
CA MET A 1 6.70 15.18 -0.11
C MET A 1 5.59 15.23 0.96
N ALA A 2 5.26 16.40 1.51
CA ALA A 2 4.25 16.51 2.57
C ALA A 2 2.80 16.21 2.15
N VAL A 3 2.35 16.62 0.96
CA VAL A 3 0.95 16.50 0.53
C VAL A 3 0.58 15.08 0.13
N ALA A 4 1.42 14.39 -0.65
CA ALA A 4 1.19 12.98 -1.02
C ALA A 4 1.27 12.08 0.21
N LYS A 5 2.28 12.27 1.07
CA LYS A 5 2.40 11.55 2.35
C LYS A 5 1.22 11.82 3.28
N ASN A 6 0.67 13.04 3.26
CA ASN A 6 -0.50 13.39 4.09
C ASN A 6 -1.80 12.74 3.56
N ARG A 7 -2.00 12.64 2.23
CA ARG A 7 -3.13 11.89 1.64
C ARG A 7 -3.04 10.41 1.95
N GLN A 8 -1.85 9.83 1.85
CA GLN A 8 -1.60 8.41 2.13
C GLN A 8 -1.84 8.08 3.60
N ASN A 9 -1.34 8.93 4.53
CA ASN A 9 -1.61 8.78 5.96
C ASN A 9 -3.10 8.92 6.30
N LYS A 10 -3.83 9.86 5.67
CA LYS A 10 -5.28 9.99 5.88
C LYS A 10 -6.04 8.74 5.45
N ARG A 11 -5.67 8.12 4.33
CA ARG A 11 -6.30 6.87 3.85
C ARG A 11 -6.00 5.70 4.78
N SER A 12 -4.75 5.56 5.22
CA SER A 12 -4.36 4.53 6.19
C SER A 12 -5.11 4.70 7.52
N ASN A 13 -5.18 5.91 8.05
CA ASN A 13 -5.91 6.18 9.30
C ASN A 13 -7.41 5.92 9.16
N ALA A 14 -8.04 6.31 8.05
CA ALA A 14 -9.44 6.02 7.79
C ALA A 14 -9.71 4.51 7.79
N LEU A 15 -8.79 3.73 7.23
CA LEU A 15 -8.90 2.28 7.18
C LEU A 15 -8.78 1.65 8.58
N VAL A 16 -7.83 2.11 9.39
CA VAL A 16 -7.71 1.67 10.80
C VAL A 16 -8.99 1.94 11.58
N ILE A 17 -9.57 3.14 11.42
CA ILE A 17 -10.81 3.52 12.11
C ILE A 17 -11.98 2.66 11.64
N THR A 18 -12.14 2.44 10.34
CA THR A 18 -13.24 1.62 9.81
C THR A 18 -13.11 0.16 10.22
N GLU A 19 -11.91 -0.39 10.29
CA GLU A 19 -11.66 -1.74 10.76
C GLU A 19 -11.88 -1.86 12.28
N ALA A 20 -11.50 -0.86 13.07
CA ALA A 20 -11.81 -0.82 14.50
C ALA A 20 -13.33 -0.88 14.77
N LEU A 21 -14.09 -0.08 14.04
CA LEU A 21 -15.55 -0.07 14.14
C LEU A 21 -16.15 -1.42 13.69
N LEU A 22 -15.63 -2.01 12.62
CA LEU A 22 -16.06 -3.31 12.13
C LEU A 22 -15.82 -4.41 13.17
N VAL A 23 -14.60 -4.48 13.73
CA VAL A 23 -14.23 -5.48 14.75
C VAL A 23 -15.10 -5.33 15.99
N SER A 24 -15.32 -4.11 16.46
CA SER A 24 -16.20 -3.83 17.59
C SER A 24 -17.64 -4.26 17.32
N TYR A 25 -18.16 -3.94 16.13
CA TYR A 25 -19.51 -4.31 15.72
C TYR A 25 -19.69 -5.84 15.65
N VAL A 26 -18.70 -6.55 15.10
CA VAL A 26 -18.69 -8.02 15.07
C VAL A 26 -18.67 -8.60 16.49
N GLY A 27 -17.97 -7.97 17.44
CA GLY A 27 -17.99 -8.37 18.84
C GLY A 27 -19.41 -8.33 19.46
N TYR A 28 -20.16 -7.26 19.19
CA TYR A 28 -21.57 -7.17 19.62
C TYR A 28 -22.46 -8.22 18.95
N ILE A 29 -22.32 -8.41 17.64
CA ILE A 29 -23.07 -9.44 16.91
C ILE A 29 -22.76 -10.83 17.47
N THR A 30 -21.50 -11.12 17.77
CA THR A 30 -21.09 -12.41 18.35
C THR A 30 -21.80 -12.69 19.66
N SER A 31 -21.83 -11.71 20.57
CA SER A 31 -22.55 -11.83 21.83
C SER A 31 -24.05 -12.10 21.60
N PHE A 32 -24.68 -11.31 20.73
CA PHE A 32 -26.10 -11.49 20.40
C PHE A 32 -26.40 -12.90 19.85
N ILE A 33 -25.59 -13.41 18.91
CA ILE A 33 -25.75 -14.73 18.33
C ILE A 33 -25.63 -15.82 19.40
N LEU A 34 -24.62 -15.74 20.28
CA LEU A 34 -24.37 -16.73 21.31
C LEU A 34 -25.47 -16.77 22.36
N VAL A 35 -26.05 -15.63 22.72
CA VAL A 35 -27.25 -15.55 23.62
C VAL A 35 -28.46 -16.17 22.95
N GLN A 36 -28.71 -15.88 21.67
CA GLN A 36 -29.86 -16.46 20.93
C GLN A 36 -29.74 -17.99 20.78
N LEU A 37 -28.52 -18.51 20.70
CA LEU A 37 -28.27 -19.96 20.65
C LEU A 37 -28.28 -20.61 22.04
N ASN A 38 -28.54 -19.87 23.10
CA ASN A 38 -28.49 -20.31 24.52
C ASN A 38 -27.12 -20.94 24.90
N LEU A 39 -26.04 -20.48 24.25
CA LEU A 39 -24.68 -20.95 24.54
C LEU A 39 -24.02 -20.14 25.68
N ILE A 40 -24.46 -18.89 25.87
CA ILE A 40 -24.03 -18.02 26.94
C ILE A 40 -25.25 -17.34 27.58
N ALA A 41 -25.15 -17.00 28.86
CA ALA A 41 -26.11 -16.12 29.52
C ALA A 41 -26.00 -14.68 28.99
N GLU A 42 -27.00 -13.84 29.22
CA GLU A 42 -26.90 -12.42 28.88
C GLU A 42 -25.71 -11.80 29.63
N PRO A 43 -24.70 -11.29 28.94
CA PRO A 43 -23.53 -10.71 29.60
C PRO A 43 -23.90 -9.34 30.19
N ASP A 44 -23.29 -9.00 31.31
CA ASP A 44 -23.31 -7.64 31.80
C ASP A 44 -22.73 -6.67 30.77
N ILE A 45 -23.41 -5.54 30.54
CA ILE A 45 -23.05 -4.56 29.50
C ILE A 45 -21.64 -4.03 29.73
N GLU A 46 -21.23 -3.83 30.98
CA GLU A 46 -19.88 -3.34 31.30
C GLU A 46 -18.82 -4.36 30.92
N ASN A 47 -18.96 -5.61 31.31
CA ASN A 47 -18.05 -6.70 30.96
C ASN A 47 -17.99 -6.94 29.45
N LEU A 48 -19.12 -6.91 28.76
CA LEU A 48 -19.18 -7.05 27.32
C LEU A 48 -18.40 -5.93 26.62
N THR A 49 -18.57 -4.68 27.05
CA THR A 49 -17.88 -3.53 26.46
C THR A 49 -16.38 -3.61 26.66
N ILE A 50 -15.92 -4.01 27.84
CA ILE A 50 -14.50 -4.19 28.13
C ILE A 50 -13.91 -5.32 27.27
N ASN A 51 -14.60 -6.44 27.13
CA ASN A 51 -14.17 -7.57 26.31
C ASN A 51 -14.03 -7.18 24.83
N ILE A 52 -15.02 -6.46 24.28
CA ILE A 52 -14.98 -5.96 22.91
C ILE A 52 -13.81 -4.97 22.73
N PHE A 53 -13.60 -4.09 23.69
CA PHE A 53 -12.48 -3.14 23.64
C PHE A 53 -11.13 -3.86 23.64
N LEU A 54 -10.91 -4.85 24.51
CA LEU A 54 -9.69 -5.64 24.57
C LEU A 54 -9.42 -6.39 23.27
N ILE A 55 -10.45 -7.04 22.71
CA ILE A 55 -10.32 -7.74 21.41
C ILE A 55 -9.99 -6.74 20.31
N THR A 56 -10.72 -5.63 20.22
CA THR A 56 -10.50 -4.62 19.18
C THR A 56 -9.10 -4.03 19.25
N LEU A 57 -8.64 -3.66 20.44
CA LEU A 57 -7.31 -3.12 20.67
C LEU A 57 -6.22 -4.14 20.30
N SER A 58 -6.37 -5.39 20.73
CA SER A 58 -5.44 -6.47 20.42
C SER A 58 -5.38 -6.74 18.91
N VAL A 59 -6.52 -6.84 18.22
CA VAL A 59 -6.59 -7.04 16.76
C VAL A 59 -5.89 -5.89 16.02
N LEU A 60 -6.13 -4.64 16.41
CA LEU A 60 -5.49 -3.49 15.79
C LEU A 60 -3.97 -3.48 16.01
N LEU A 61 -3.51 -3.73 17.23
CA LEU A 61 -2.08 -3.78 17.55
C LEU A 61 -1.37 -4.90 16.77
N CYS A 62 -1.96 -6.10 16.72
CA CYS A 62 -1.43 -7.21 15.95
C CYS A 62 -1.42 -6.90 14.44
N SER A 63 -2.48 -6.28 13.92
CA SER A 63 -2.57 -5.89 12.52
C SER A 63 -1.53 -4.83 12.14
N LEU A 64 -1.25 -3.88 13.04
CA LEU A 64 -0.18 -2.89 12.90
C LEU A 64 1.19 -3.58 12.92
N SER A 65 1.44 -4.50 13.85
CA SER A 65 2.71 -5.21 13.99
C SER A 65 3.02 -6.10 12.79
N VAL A 66 2.01 -6.72 12.18
CA VAL A 66 2.15 -7.52 10.95
C VAL A 66 2.27 -6.63 9.71
N GLY A 67 2.16 -5.30 9.84
CA GLY A 67 2.26 -4.34 8.75
C GLY A 67 1.07 -4.34 7.80
N LEU A 68 -0.14 -4.67 8.29
CA LEU A 68 -1.35 -4.73 7.47
C LEU A 68 -1.79 -3.34 6.95
N TYR A 69 -1.34 -2.28 7.60
CA TYR A 69 -1.63 -0.87 7.26
C TYR A 69 -0.48 -0.14 6.59
N GLU A 70 0.60 -0.85 6.25
CA GLU A 70 1.70 -0.22 5.53
C GLU A 70 1.26 0.21 4.13
N ALA A 71 1.50 1.48 3.83
CA ALA A 71 1.11 2.09 2.56
C ALA A 71 1.83 1.51 1.34
N LYS A 72 2.96 0.83 1.54
CA LYS A 72 3.77 0.19 0.50
C LYS A 72 3.59 -1.34 0.44
N LEU A 73 2.43 -1.84 0.86
CA LEU A 73 2.12 -3.26 0.75
C LEU A 73 2.07 -3.69 -0.73
N ARG A 74 3.17 -4.23 -1.22
CA ARG A 74 3.33 -4.80 -2.57
C ARG A 74 2.95 -6.28 -2.61
N GLU A 75 1.98 -6.67 -1.81
CA GLU A 75 1.55 -8.06 -1.73
C GLU A 75 0.31 -8.31 -2.55
N THR A 76 0.20 -9.54 -3.06
CA THR A 76 -1.03 -10.04 -3.66
C THR A 76 -2.14 -10.12 -2.60
N PHE A 77 -3.38 -10.15 -3.03
CA PHE A 77 -4.51 -10.35 -2.12
C PHE A 77 -4.35 -11.58 -1.20
N ARG A 78 -3.68 -12.64 -1.70
CA ARG A 78 -3.32 -13.83 -0.88
C ARG A 78 -2.39 -13.48 0.28
N GLY A 79 -1.45 -12.57 0.08
CA GLY A 79 -0.56 -12.08 1.14
C GLY A 79 -1.34 -11.33 2.23
N ILE A 80 -2.29 -10.47 1.82
CA ILE A 80 -3.16 -9.75 2.75
C ILE A 80 -3.99 -10.72 3.60
N ILE A 81 -4.59 -11.73 2.97
CA ILE A 81 -5.34 -12.78 3.69
C ILE A 81 -4.46 -13.47 4.73
N ARG A 82 -3.26 -13.90 4.34
CA ARG A 82 -2.32 -14.54 5.26
C ARG A 82 -2.01 -13.66 6.47
N ARG A 83 -1.79 -12.36 6.27
CA ARG A 83 -1.54 -11.40 7.36
C ARG A 83 -2.75 -11.24 8.27
N ILE A 84 -3.96 -11.25 7.75
CA ILE A 84 -5.20 -11.24 8.54
C ILE A 84 -5.26 -12.47 9.46
N PHE A 85 -5.00 -13.66 8.92
CA PHE A 85 -4.98 -14.88 9.74
C PHE A 85 -3.91 -14.83 10.84
N VAL A 86 -2.71 -14.36 10.52
CA VAL A 86 -1.62 -14.24 11.49
C VAL A 86 -1.97 -13.22 12.57
N SER A 87 -2.48 -12.05 12.20
CA SER A 87 -2.83 -11.00 13.17
C SER A 87 -3.94 -11.41 14.12
N LEU A 88 -4.99 -12.06 13.60
CA LEU A 88 -6.10 -12.54 14.40
C LEU A 88 -5.73 -13.76 15.26
N GLY A 89 -4.88 -14.64 14.75
CA GLY A 89 -4.32 -15.74 15.54
C GLY A 89 -3.48 -15.23 16.71
N LEU A 90 -2.59 -14.26 16.48
CA LEU A 90 -1.82 -13.61 17.55
C LEU A 90 -2.73 -12.90 18.56
N SER A 91 -3.75 -12.17 18.07
CA SER A 91 -4.72 -11.50 18.92
C SER A 91 -5.46 -12.48 19.82
N TYR A 92 -5.86 -13.65 19.31
CA TYR A 92 -6.48 -14.71 20.11
C TYR A 92 -5.61 -15.11 21.30
N PHE A 93 -4.34 -15.44 21.07
CA PHE A 93 -3.42 -15.84 22.14
C PHE A 93 -3.15 -14.71 23.13
N ILE A 94 -3.03 -13.47 22.67
CA ILE A 94 -2.79 -12.32 23.53
C ILE A 94 -4.00 -12.10 24.46
N VAL A 95 -5.22 -12.11 23.92
CA VAL A 95 -6.44 -11.91 24.70
C VAL A 95 -6.63 -13.06 25.69
N GLU A 96 -6.42 -14.31 25.26
CA GLU A 96 -6.52 -15.50 26.12
C GLU A 96 -5.57 -15.42 27.33
N ILE A 97 -4.31 -15.03 27.09
CA ILE A 97 -3.33 -14.87 28.16
C ILE A 97 -3.72 -13.69 29.08
N LEU A 98 -4.13 -12.56 28.53
CA LEU A 98 -4.52 -11.39 29.33
C LEU A 98 -5.72 -11.67 30.21
N THR A 99 -6.76 -12.31 29.68
CA THR A 99 -7.96 -12.66 30.45
C THR A 99 -7.67 -13.75 31.47
N GLY A 100 -6.84 -14.74 31.14
CA GLY A 100 -6.48 -15.79 32.09
C GLY A 100 -5.55 -15.35 33.22
N THR A 101 -4.76 -14.29 33.05
CA THR A 101 -3.76 -13.87 34.05
C THR A 101 -4.10 -12.56 34.75
N LEU A 102 -4.37 -11.50 33.99
CA LEU A 102 -4.52 -10.13 34.51
C LEU A 102 -5.98 -9.75 34.75
N PHE A 103 -6.88 -10.28 33.95
CA PHE A 103 -8.32 -9.95 33.97
C PHE A 103 -9.19 -11.19 34.25
N ALA A 104 -8.74 -12.07 35.15
CA ALA A 104 -9.48 -13.27 35.52
C ALA A 104 -10.88 -13.02 36.12
N SER A 105 -11.15 -11.76 36.51
CA SER A 105 -12.47 -11.30 36.94
C SER A 105 -13.43 -10.99 35.79
N LEU A 106 -12.88 -10.84 34.56
CA LEU A 106 -13.69 -10.69 33.36
C LEU A 106 -14.14 -12.07 32.89
N ASP A 107 -15.40 -12.37 33.17
CA ASP A 107 -16.02 -13.64 32.81
C ASP A 107 -16.19 -13.73 31.28
N MET A 108 -15.09 -14.05 30.59
CA MET A 108 -15.12 -14.28 29.15
C MET A 108 -15.51 -15.74 28.91
N HIS A 109 -16.78 -15.96 28.58
CA HIS A 109 -17.28 -17.31 28.29
C HIS A 109 -16.40 -18.00 27.24
N SER A 110 -16.06 -19.27 27.47
CA SER A 110 -15.14 -20.09 26.64
C SER A 110 -15.46 -20.08 25.14
N TYR A 111 -16.73 -19.87 24.77
CA TYR A 111 -17.16 -19.84 23.38
C TYR A 111 -17.10 -18.46 22.72
N TYR A 112 -17.02 -17.38 23.52
CA TYR A 112 -17.09 -16.01 23.00
C TYR A 112 -15.86 -15.64 22.17
N LEU A 113 -14.66 -15.79 22.73
CA LEU A 113 -13.42 -15.39 22.06
C LEU A 113 -13.17 -16.14 20.76
N PRO A 114 -13.22 -17.50 20.69
CA PRO A 114 -12.98 -18.21 19.43
C PRO A 114 -14.03 -17.87 18.36
N THR A 115 -15.30 -17.72 18.76
CA THR A 115 -16.38 -17.36 17.83
C THR A 115 -16.19 -15.93 17.31
N ALA A 116 -15.84 -14.97 18.19
CA ALA A 116 -15.56 -13.59 17.80
C ALA A 116 -14.39 -13.50 16.82
N ILE A 117 -13.30 -14.24 17.05
CA ILE A 117 -12.15 -14.26 16.16
C ILE A 117 -12.52 -14.87 14.80
N CYS A 118 -13.26 -15.99 14.76
CA CYS A 118 -13.70 -16.59 13.50
C CYS A 118 -14.58 -15.64 12.68
N LEU A 119 -15.55 -14.97 13.31
CA LEU A 119 -16.40 -14.01 12.63
C LEU A 119 -15.61 -12.77 12.16
N ASN A 120 -14.63 -12.30 12.94
CA ASN A 120 -13.75 -11.22 12.56
C ASN A 120 -12.85 -11.58 11.37
N ILE A 121 -12.36 -12.82 11.25
CA ILE A 121 -11.62 -13.28 10.05
C ILE A 121 -12.50 -13.10 8.82
N ILE A 122 -13.73 -13.62 8.87
CA ILE A 122 -14.66 -13.54 7.74
C ILE A 122 -14.97 -12.09 7.39
N ALA A 123 -15.30 -11.27 8.40
CA ALA A 123 -15.65 -9.87 8.20
C ALA A 123 -14.49 -9.05 7.61
N LEU A 124 -13.26 -9.20 8.13
CA LEU A 124 -12.09 -8.48 7.65
C LEU A 124 -11.67 -8.94 6.25
N VAL A 125 -11.70 -10.23 5.94
CA VAL A 125 -11.40 -10.76 4.59
C VAL A 125 -12.42 -10.21 3.59
N PHE A 126 -13.71 -10.24 3.94
CA PHE A 126 -14.77 -9.70 3.07
C PHE A 126 -14.64 -8.19 2.89
N PHE A 127 -14.40 -7.45 3.97
CA PHE A 127 -14.17 -6.01 3.94
C PHE A 127 -12.98 -5.64 3.05
N ARG A 128 -11.84 -6.33 3.20
CA ARG A 128 -10.64 -6.12 2.37
C ARG A 128 -10.85 -6.52 0.91
N TYR A 129 -11.59 -7.59 0.66
CA TYR A 129 -11.95 -7.98 -0.70
C TYR A 129 -12.80 -6.91 -1.38
N PHE A 130 -13.83 -6.43 -0.68
CA PHE A 130 -14.75 -5.44 -1.23
C PHE A 130 -14.08 -4.08 -1.45
N THR A 131 -13.32 -3.60 -0.48
CA THR A 131 -12.58 -2.33 -0.59
C THR A 131 -11.49 -2.39 -1.67
N ASN A 132 -10.84 -3.54 -1.85
CA ASN A 132 -9.91 -3.75 -2.97
C ASN A 132 -10.64 -3.75 -4.32
N ARG A 133 -11.79 -4.39 -4.40
CA ARG A 133 -12.61 -4.46 -5.62
C ARG A 133 -13.14 -3.08 -6.05
N LEU A 134 -13.52 -2.24 -5.10
CA LEU A 134 -14.00 -0.89 -5.34
C LEU A 134 -12.89 0.14 -5.61
N GLY A 135 -11.62 -0.27 -5.53
CA GLY A 135 -10.49 0.65 -5.64
C GLY A 135 -10.40 1.67 -4.49
N LEU A 136 -11.24 1.53 -3.45
CA LEU A 136 -11.24 2.41 -2.27
C LEU A 136 -9.97 2.27 -1.45
N LEU A 137 -9.36 1.09 -1.52
CA LEU A 137 -8.08 0.81 -0.92
C LEU A 137 -6.94 1.35 -1.76
N GLY A 138 -7.01 2.26 -2.61
CA GLY A 138 -5.86 2.87 -3.30
C GLY A 138 -4.57 2.94 -2.46
N LEU A 139 -4.50 2.04 -1.50
CA LEU A 139 -3.38 1.71 -0.64
C LEU A 139 -2.34 1.04 -1.50
N GLY A 140 -1.40 1.84 -1.97
CA GLY A 140 -0.16 1.32 -2.47
C GLY A 140 0.08 1.37 -3.96
N ARG A 141 -0.86 1.74 -4.81
CA ARG A 141 -0.52 2.02 -6.21
C ARG A 141 -0.22 3.50 -6.39
N VAL A 142 1.05 3.82 -6.41
CA VAL A 142 1.52 5.15 -6.77
C VAL A 142 1.21 5.39 -8.25
N ARG A 143 0.41 6.39 -8.56
CA ARG A 143 0.15 6.77 -9.97
C ARG A 143 1.37 7.46 -10.52
N LEU A 144 1.98 6.86 -11.52
CA LEU A 144 3.21 7.38 -12.08
C LEU A 144 3.16 7.54 -13.59
N VAL A 145 3.97 8.48 -14.06
CA VAL A 145 4.29 8.68 -15.47
C VAL A 145 5.80 8.57 -15.66
N VAL A 146 6.22 7.99 -16.78
CA VAL A 146 7.64 7.87 -17.14
C VAL A 146 7.99 8.97 -18.13
N LEU A 147 8.98 9.78 -17.78
CA LEU A 147 9.56 10.79 -18.67
C LEU A 147 10.68 10.15 -19.48
N GLY A 148 10.43 9.94 -20.76
CA GLY A 148 11.24 9.18 -21.69
C GLY A 148 10.44 8.04 -22.32
N ALA A 149 10.65 7.78 -23.61
CA ALA A 149 10.01 6.73 -24.38
C ALA A 149 11.02 5.93 -25.23
N GLY A 150 12.31 6.08 -24.96
CA GLY A 150 13.40 5.43 -25.65
C GLY A 150 13.80 4.07 -25.08
N GLU A 151 15.04 3.68 -25.35
CA GLU A 151 15.59 2.38 -24.97
C GLU A 151 15.56 2.19 -23.43
N ARG A 152 15.95 3.21 -22.67
CA ARG A 152 15.95 3.14 -21.19
C ARG A 152 14.55 2.93 -20.64
N ALA A 153 13.56 3.63 -21.17
CA ALA A 153 12.15 3.48 -20.75
C ALA A 153 11.62 2.07 -21.07
N SER A 154 12.06 1.46 -22.19
CA SER A 154 11.67 0.10 -22.59
C SER A 154 12.02 -0.97 -21.56
N ILE A 155 13.01 -0.71 -20.71
CA ILE A 155 13.43 -1.64 -19.67
C ILE A 155 12.34 -1.84 -18.60
N ILE A 156 11.59 -0.77 -18.27
CA ILE A 156 10.43 -0.88 -17.38
C ILE A 156 9.43 -1.87 -17.99
N GLU A 157 9.15 -1.73 -19.29
CA GLU A 157 8.19 -2.62 -19.96
C GLU A 157 8.70 -4.06 -20.07
N LYS A 158 9.99 -4.24 -20.37
CA LYS A 158 10.60 -5.57 -20.50
C LYS A 158 10.70 -6.33 -19.18
N ARG A 159 11.01 -5.64 -18.08
CA ARG A 159 11.21 -6.27 -16.76
C ARG A 159 9.92 -6.39 -15.93
N MET A 160 8.97 -5.47 -16.14
CA MET A 160 7.70 -5.44 -15.38
C MET A 160 6.52 -5.85 -16.27
N ARG A 161 6.59 -7.05 -16.85
CA ARG A 161 5.56 -7.55 -17.77
C ARG A 161 4.34 -8.12 -17.05
N ARG A 162 4.53 -8.66 -15.84
CA ARG A 162 3.47 -9.33 -15.08
C ARG A 162 2.74 -8.33 -14.21
N ASP A 163 1.45 -8.52 -14.00
CA ASP A 163 0.67 -7.69 -13.09
C ASP A 163 1.22 -7.71 -11.65
N VAL A 164 1.85 -8.83 -11.28
CA VAL A 164 2.51 -8.97 -9.97
C VAL A 164 3.70 -8.01 -9.81
N ASP A 165 4.42 -7.72 -10.91
CA ASP A 165 5.56 -6.81 -10.90
C ASP A 165 5.12 -5.34 -10.78
N ARG A 166 3.82 -5.06 -10.97
CA ARG A 166 3.20 -3.72 -10.96
C ARG A 166 2.25 -3.49 -9.79
N LEU A 167 2.35 -4.29 -8.74
CA LEU A 167 1.44 -4.19 -7.59
C LEU A 167 1.60 -2.87 -6.83
N GLY A 168 2.80 -2.30 -6.83
CA GLY A 168 3.12 -1.08 -6.09
C GLY A 168 2.74 0.22 -6.81
N PHE A 169 2.47 0.19 -8.11
CA PHE A 169 2.23 1.39 -8.90
C PHE A 169 1.23 1.18 -10.04
N GLU A 170 0.65 2.27 -10.49
CA GLU A 170 -0.18 2.37 -11.70
C GLU A 170 0.57 3.22 -12.73
N LEU A 171 1.07 2.57 -13.77
CA LEU A 171 1.75 3.26 -14.88
C LEU A 171 0.72 3.82 -15.84
N LEU A 172 0.59 5.16 -15.92
CA LEU A 172 -0.29 5.82 -16.86
C LEU A 172 0.25 5.76 -18.29
N GLY A 173 1.57 5.94 -18.43
CA GLY A 173 2.23 5.86 -19.74
C GLY A 173 3.60 6.54 -19.76
N PHE A 174 4.10 6.74 -20.98
CA PHE A 174 5.43 7.26 -21.25
C PHE A 174 5.31 8.59 -22.01
N VAL A 175 6.00 9.62 -21.54
CA VAL A 175 6.07 10.94 -22.18
C VAL A 175 7.39 11.04 -22.93
N PRO A 176 7.38 11.13 -24.27
CA PRO A 176 8.59 11.18 -25.06
C PRO A 176 9.34 12.50 -24.84
N VAL A 177 10.66 12.41 -24.79
CA VAL A 177 11.56 13.56 -24.66
C VAL A 177 12.43 13.67 -25.92
N PRO A 178 12.81 14.88 -26.33
CA PRO A 178 13.76 15.05 -27.43
C PRO A 178 15.06 14.29 -27.16
N GLY A 179 15.54 13.51 -28.14
CA GLY A 179 16.74 12.68 -28.01
C GLY A 179 16.52 11.23 -27.55
N ASP A 180 15.27 10.81 -27.38
CA ASP A 180 14.96 9.41 -27.14
C ASP A 180 15.14 8.56 -28.41
N ASN A 181 15.82 7.43 -28.29
CA ASN A 181 15.93 6.43 -29.36
C ASN A 181 14.65 5.61 -29.44
N ARG A 182 13.82 5.85 -30.46
CA ARG A 182 12.51 5.21 -30.61
C ARG A 182 12.55 3.86 -31.33
N GLU A 183 13.66 3.49 -31.97
CA GLU A 183 13.76 2.22 -32.73
C GLU A 183 13.59 1.03 -31.76
N ASP A 184 14.19 1.11 -30.57
CA ASP A 184 14.09 0.10 -29.52
C ASP A 184 13.18 0.52 -28.34
N GLY A 185 12.40 1.57 -28.55
CA GLY A 185 11.59 2.24 -27.53
C GLY A 185 10.23 1.61 -27.27
N ILE A 186 9.38 2.39 -26.62
CA ILE A 186 8.03 2.00 -26.19
C ILE A 186 7.06 1.99 -27.37
N ARG A 187 6.10 1.04 -27.36
CA ARG A 187 5.02 0.98 -28.35
C ARG A 187 4.12 2.22 -28.27
N ASN A 188 3.69 2.70 -29.44
CA ASN A 188 2.88 3.93 -29.55
C ASN A 188 1.61 3.94 -28.70
N GLU A 189 0.99 2.80 -28.45
CA GLU A 189 -0.22 2.66 -27.63
C GLU A 189 -0.07 3.13 -26.18
N LYS A 190 1.17 3.15 -25.67
CA LYS A 190 1.47 3.56 -24.27
C LYS A 190 2.10 4.95 -24.19
N ILE A 191 2.25 5.62 -25.33
CA ILE A 191 2.84 6.95 -25.38
C ILE A 191 1.77 8.00 -25.10
N ILE A 192 2.03 8.85 -24.12
CA ILE A 192 1.23 10.01 -23.81
C ILE A 192 1.77 11.19 -24.61
N HIS A 193 0.98 11.69 -25.54
CA HIS A 193 1.34 12.81 -26.40
C HIS A 193 1.17 14.15 -25.66
N VAL A 194 1.92 14.37 -24.62
CA VAL A 194 1.98 15.63 -23.88
C VAL A 194 3.34 16.27 -24.15
N LYS A 195 3.34 17.56 -24.47
CA LYS A 195 4.58 18.32 -24.59
C LYS A 195 5.23 18.47 -23.21
N VAL A 196 6.57 18.44 -23.22
CA VAL A 196 7.39 18.56 -22.00
C VAL A 196 7.55 20.05 -21.65
N ASP A 197 6.43 20.70 -21.45
CA ASP A 197 6.27 22.11 -21.09
C ASP A 197 5.21 22.27 -19.98
N GLU A 198 4.55 23.40 -19.87
CA GLU A 198 3.45 23.61 -18.93
C GLU A 198 2.32 22.57 -19.07
N SER A 199 2.16 21.97 -20.25
CA SER A 199 1.16 20.93 -20.49
C SER A 199 1.47 19.67 -19.67
N LEU A 200 2.74 19.33 -19.47
CA LEU A 200 3.13 18.21 -18.59
C LEU A 200 2.72 18.49 -17.14
N ARG A 201 2.93 19.72 -16.65
CA ARG A 201 2.52 20.12 -15.29
C ARG A 201 1.01 19.97 -15.10
N ASN A 202 0.23 20.46 -16.06
CA ASN A 202 -1.24 20.36 -16.00
C ASN A 202 -1.69 18.91 -16.06
N PHE A 203 -1.13 18.11 -16.96
CA PHE A 203 -1.39 16.68 -17.07
C PHE A 203 -1.14 15.93 -15.77
N VAL A 204 -0.02 16.22 -15.10
CA VAL A 204 0.36 15.59 -13.83
C VAL A 204 -0.66 15.91 -12.72
N VAL A 205 -1.14 17.15 -12.67
CA VAL A 205 -2.14 17.58 -11.68
C VAL A 205 -3.52 17.01 -11.98
N GLU A 206 -3.98 17.06 -13.24
CA GLU A 206 -5.29 16.59 -13.66
C GLU A 206 -5.47 15.09 -13.50
N ASN A 207 -4.38 14.32 -13.65
CA ASN A 207 -4.40 12.87 -13.53
C ASN A 207 -3.98 12.36 -12.15
N ASP A 208 -3.85 13.23 -11.14
CA ASP A 208 -3.42 12.87 -9.78
C ASP A 208 -2.13 12.03 -9.77
N ILE A 209 -1.13 12.40 -10.59
CA ILE A 209 0.15 11.71 -10.66
C ILE A 209 0.95 12.04 -9.40
N GLU A 210 1.44 11.01 -8.75
CA GLU A 210 2.19 11.09 -7.49
C GLU A 210 3.70 11.00 -7.72
N GLU A 211 4.12 10.38 -8.83
CA GLU A 211 5.53 10.17 -9.14
C GLU A 211 5.84 10.33 -10.64
N ILE A 212 6.98 10.96 -10.94
CA ILE A 212 7.56 11.05 -12.28
C ILE A 212 8.87 10.26 -12.27
N VAL A 213 8.97 9.22 -13.10
CA VAL A 213 10.21 8.43 -13.26
C VAL A 213 10.99 8.95 -14.45
N ILE A 214 12.24 9.34 -14.25
CA ILE A 214 13.11 9.86 -15.32
C ILE A 214 13.82 8.69 -16.00
N ALA A 215 13.42 8.39 -17.24
CA ALA A 215 13.98 7.31 -18.07
C ALA A 215 14.44 7.78 -19.45
N CYS A 216 14.85 9.05 -19.57
CA CYS A 216 15.36 9.61 -20.82
C CYS A 216 16.70 9.00 -21.21
N ASP A 217 16.89 8.73 -22.50
CA ASP A 217 18.17 8.24 -23.04
C ASP A 217 19.27 9.30 -22.97
N GLN A 218 18.92 10.55 -23.27
CA GLN A 218 19.80 11.70 -23.12
C GLN A 218 19.25 12.66 -22.07
N ARG A 219 20.07 12.97 -21.04
CA ARG A 219 19.67 13.89 -19.97
C ARG A 219 20.15 15.31 -20.17
N ARG A 220 21.28 15.47 -20.86
CA ARG A 220 21.90 16.80 -21.02
C ARG A 220 21.12 17.62 -22.04
N GLY A 221 20.56 18.75 -21.56
CA GLY A 221 19.86 19.71 -22.42
C GLY A 221 18.42 19.33 -22.81
N THR A 222 17.93 18.16 -22.42
CA THR A 222 16.58 17.67 -22.78
C THR A 222 15.60 17.60 -21.62
N LEU A 223 16.13 17.58 -20.40
CA LEU A 223 15.29 17.52 -19.19
C LEU A 223 14.69 18.90 -18.87
N PRO A 224 13.37 19.01 -18.70
CA PRO A 224 12.69 20.24 -18.29
C PRO A 224 12.84 20.49 -16.79
N ILE A 225 14.04 20.91 -16.37
CA ILE A 225 14.42 21.01 -14.95
C ILE A 225 13.46 21.92 -14.19
N GLU A 226 13.04 23.05 -14.78
CA GLU A 226 12.13 24.02 -14.14
C GLU A 226 10.75 23.39 -13.85
N ILE A 227 10.19 22.64 -14.80
CA ILE A 227 8.90 22.00 -14.64
C ILE A 227 8.97 20.85 -13.62
N LEU A 228 10.04 20.07 -13.66
CA LEU A 228 10.28 19.01 -12.69
C LEU A 228 10.45 19.58 -11.28
N PHE A 229 11.15 20.70 -11.16
CA PHE A 229 11.29 21.41 -9.88
C PHE A 229 9.95 21.89 -9.34
N ASP A 230 9.12 22.49 -10.19
CA ASP A 230 7.75 22.91 -9.85
C ASP A 230 6.88 21.72 -9.40
N CYS A 231 6.95 20.59 -10.10
CA CYS A 231 6.26 19.36 -9.74
C CYS A 231 6.72 18.86 -8.36
N ARG A 232 8.04 18.92 -8.10
CA ARG A 232 8.60 18.51 -6.81
C ARG A 232 8.15 19.42 -5.65
N LEU A 233 8.08 20.73 -5.87
CA LEU A 233 7.56 21.68 -4.89
C LEU A 233 6.08 21.41 -4.55
N ARG A 234 5.31 20.90 -5.49
CA ARG A 234 3.91 20.47 -5.31
C ARG A 234 3.75 19.12 -4.61
N GLY A 235 4.87 18.46 -4.30
CA GLY A 235 4.89 17.18 -3.57
C GLY A 235 4.89 15.95 -4.46
N ILE A 236 5.09 16.08 -5.77
CA ILE A 236 5.26 14.96 -6.70
C ILE A 236 6.67 14.41 -6.53
N GLU A 237 6.80 13.12 -6.41
CA GLU A 237 8.10 12.44 -6.29
C GLU A 237 8.75 12.38 -7.68
N ILE A 238 10.05 12.70 -7.73
CA ILE A 238 10.84 12.60 -8.97
C ILE A 238 11.95 11.61 -8.69
N THR A 239 11.92 10.49 -9.42
CA THR A 239 12.78 9.32 -9.17
C THR A 239 13.57 8.99 -10.43
N ASP A 240 14.82 8.61 -10.26
CA ASP A 240 15.62 8.06 -11.37
C ASP A 240 15.15 6.64 -11.70
N LEU A 241 15.32 6.25 -12.98
CA LEU A 241 15.00 4.89 -13.44
C LEU A 241 15.69 3.81 -12.60
N LEU A 242 16.95 4.00 -12.20
CA LEU A 242 17.68 3.01 -11.41
C LEU A 242 17.09 2.85 -10.01
N ASP A 243 16.85 3.96 -9.33
CA ASP A 243 16.25 3.96 -7.99
C ASP A 243 14.82 3.39 -8.03
N PHE A 244 14.07 3.71 -9.09
CA PHE A 244 12.75 3.13 -9.32
C PHE A 244 12.83 1.62 -9.52
N MET A 245 13.72 1.14 -10.37
CA MET A 245 13.88 -0.29 -10.64
C MET A 245 14.34 -1.05 -9.41
N GLU A 246 15.30 -0.52 -8.66
CA GLU A 246 15.77 -1.12 -7.41
C GLU A 246 14.63 -1.22 -6.39
N ARG A 247 13.89 -0.14 -6.23
CA ARG A 247 12.75 -0.09 -5.30
C ARG A 247 11.64 -1.08 -5.66
N GLU A 248 11.32 -1.22 -6.98
CA GLU A 248 10.21 -2.07 -7.44
C GLU A 248 10.60 -3.54 -7.56
N THR A 249 11.85 -3.84 -7.94
CA THR A 249 12.29 -5.22 -8.20
C THR A 249 13.16 -5.80 -7.09
N GLY A 250 13.68 -4.97 -6.18
CA GLY A 250 14.70 -5.37 -5.19
C GLY A 250 16.04 -5.75 -5.82
N GLN A 251 16.24 -5.41 -7.11
CA GLN A 251 17.46 -5.75 -7.88
C GLN A 251 18.06 -4.50 -8.51
N ILE A 252 19.35 -4.34 -8.37
CA ILE A 252 20.10 -3.29 -9.03
C ILE A 252 20.31 -3.67 -10.51
N ALA A 253 19.86 -2.80 -11.42
CA ALA A 253 20.05 -3.01 -12.85
C ALA A 253 21.46 -2.58 -13.29
N VAL A 254 22.45 -3.41 -13.02
CA VAL A 254 23.89 -3.12 -13.27
C VAL A 254 24.18 -2.67 -14.70
N ASN A 255 23.47 -3.23 -15.67
CA ASN A 255 23.61 -2.88 -17.09
C ASN A 255 23.11 -1.46 -17.45
N LEU A 256 22.46 -0.78 -16.51
CA LEU A 256 21.96 0.61 -16.67
C LEU A 256 22.79 1.63 -15.91
N MET A 257 23.75 1.17 -15.12
CA MET A 257 24.57 2.07 -14.31
C MET A 257 25.46 2.94 -15.19
N TYR A 258 25.41 4.23 -14.95
CA TYR A 258 26.49 5.12 -15.41
C TYR A 258 27.69 4.99 -14.47
N PRO A 259 28.94 5.09 -14.98
CA PRO A 259 30.13 5.10 -14.13
C PRO A 259 30.05 6.14 -13.00
N SER A 260 29.44 7.29 -13.25
CA SER A 260 29.22 8.33 -12.25
C SER A 260 28.26 7.92 -11.12
N TRP A 261 27.32 7.01 -11.37
CA TRP A 261 26.43 6.53 -10.34
C TRP A 261 27.16 5.74 -9.26
N VAL A 262 28.12 4.90 -9.67
CA VAL A 262 28.96 4.10 -8.74
C VAL A 262 29.75 5.00 -7.78
N ILE A 263 30.18 6.17 -8.28
CA ILE A 263 30.97 7.13 -7.47
C ILE A 263 30.12 7.83 -6.40
N TYR A 264 28.84 8.10 -6.70
CA TYR A 264 27.95 8.88 -5.83
C TYR A 264 26.98 8.03 -5.01
N SER A 265 26.89 6.71 -5.28
CA SER A 265 26.01 5.83 -4.52
C SER A 265 26.58 5.48 -3.16
N ASN A 266 25.76 5.60 -2.12
CA ASN A 266 26.16 5.31 -0.73
C ASN A 266 26.26 3.79 -0.41
N GLY A 267 26.11 2.93 -1.42
CA GLY A 267 26.03 1.47 -1.22
C GLY A 267 27.38 0.71 -1.23
N PHE A 268 28.50 1.38 -1.47
CA PHE A 268 29.82 0.76 -1.62
C PHE A 268 30.80 1.14 -0.49
N HIS A 269 30.32 1.28 0.73
CA HIS A 269 31.19 1.39 1.89
C HIS A 269 31.57 -0.01 2.38
N SER A 270 32.86 -0.34 2.21
CA SER A 270 33.50 -1.53 2.79
C SER A 270 33.69 -1.37 4.29
#